data_9cc856ea9da541ff3df3dbfe372b5b75
#
_entry.id   9cc856ea9da541ff3df3dbfe372b5b75
#
_cell.length_a   1.000
_cell.length_b   1.000
_cell.length_c   1.000
_cell.angle_alpha   90.00
_cell.angle_beta   90.00
_cell.angle_gamma   90.00
#
_symmetry.space_group_name_H-M   'P 1'
#
loop_
_entity.id
_entity.type
_entity.pdbx_description
1 polymer ?
#
loop_
_entity_poly.entity_id
_entity_poly.type
_entity_poly.pdbx_seq_one_letter_code
_entity_poly.pdbx_strand_id
1 'polypeptide(L)'
;MKQYLSDRINAMEVSATLGMAAKTRELKAEGKDIIGLSLGEPDFDIPDFIKEAAIEAIQQNYSKYTPIDGYLELREAICEKFKRDNNLNYKPSQIVVSTGAKQCLANVALAMLNPGDEVIFPAPYWVSYKEIAKMAGGVPIEVHTTIENNFKITPAQLEAAITPKTKMVWFNTPCNPSGSIYSKAELEALAVVLRKHPHIFILSDEIYEYINFTNERVTSIAEIDSLYERTITVNGMSKAFAMTGWRIGYMGAPEWIAKACAKVQGQVTSGANAIAQRASIAALKAPKSKIQYMVDEFKRRRDLVLQLLNEIEGFKLNIPEGAFYVFPDISSFFGKTLRGRVINNATDFSLYLLEEAMVATVTGEAFGDANCIRFSYAASEKDLREAIRRIKESLQ
;
A
#
# COMPACT_ATOMS: atom_id res chain seq x y z
N MET A 1 -21.07 -26.10 -1.60
CA MET A 1 -20.35 -25.30 -2.64
C MET A 1 -18.82 -25.26 -2.44
N LYS A 2 -18.28 -25.13 -1.20
CA LYS A 2 -16.81 -25.08 -0.95
C LYS A 2 -16.03 -26.26 -1.57
N GLN A 3 -16.57 -27.46 -1.62
CA GLN A 3 -15.90 -28.65 -2.15
C GLN A 3 -15.61 -28.61 -3.66
N TYR A 4 -16.21 -27.66 -4.41
CA TYR A 4 -15.96 -27.50 -5.84
C TYR A 4 -14.94 -26.39 -6.17
N LEU A 5 -14.55 -25.61 -5.17
CA LEU A 5 -13.54 -24.58 -5.31
C LEU A 5 -12.16 -25.15 -4.98
N SER A 6 -11.11 -24.58 -5.58
CA SER A 6 -9.74 -24.97 -5.24
C SER A 6 -9.43 -24.65 -3.78
N ASP A 7 -8.55 -25.45 -3.17
CA ASP A 7 -8.07 -25.20 -1.79
C ASP A 7 -7.47 -23.81 -1.65
N ARG A 8 -6.82 -23.31 -2.68
CA ARG A 8 -6.27 -21.96 -2.76
C ARG A 8 -7.32 -20.88 -2.52
N ILE A 9 -8.47 -20.97 -3.20
CA ILE A 9 -9.58 -19.99 -3.00
C ILE A 9 -10.24 -20.17 -1.64
N ASN A 10 -10.36 -21.41 -1.16
CA ASN A 10 -10.94 -21.68 0.16
C ASN A 10 -10.07 -21.16 1.31
N ALA A 11 -8.74 -21.04 1.10
CA ALA A 11 -7.78 -20.53 2.08
C ALA A 11 -7.66 -18.98 2.09
N MET A 12 -8.22 -18.30 1.09
CA MET A 12 -8.15 -16.83 0.98
C MET A 12 -9.30 -16.15 1.72
N GLU A 13 -8.99 -15.02 2.33
CA GLU A 13 -9.98 -14.14 2.97
C GLU A 13 -10.42 -13.01 2.02
N VAL A 14 -11.64 -12.56 2.21
CA VAL A 14 -12.16 -11.37 1.50
C VAL A 14 -11.49 -10.11 2.06
N SER A 15 -11.06 -9.21 1.21
CA SER A 15 -10.43 -7.95 1.65
C SER A 15 -11.38 -7.15 2.55
N ALA A 16 -11.01 -6.98 3.83
CA ALA A 16 -11.77 -6.20 4.81
C ALA A 16 -12.01 -4.75 4.35
N THR A 17 -11.04 -4.13 3.68
CA THR A 17 -11.18 -2.78 3.10
C THR A 17 -12.29 -2.73 2.05
N LEU A 18 -12.33 -3.71 1.14
CA LEU A 18 -13.38 -3.79 0.11
C LEU A 18 -14.73 -4.16 0.71
N GLY A 19 -14.75 -5.02 1.72
CA GLY A 19 -15.96 -5.37 2.46
C GLY A 19 -16.59 -4.16 3.15
N MET A 20 -15.78 -3.38 3.87
CA MET A 20 -16.23 -2.14 4.51
C MET A 20 -16.70 -1.10 3.49
N ALA A 21 -16.01 -0.96 2.36
CA ALA A 21 -16.42 -0.05 1.30
C ALA A 21 -17.76 -0.49 0.64
N ALA A 22 -17.98 -1.79 0.46
CA ALA A 22 -19.25 -2.32 -0.03
C ALA A 22 -20.39 -2.05 0.96
N LYS A 23 -20.16 -2.31 2.25
CA LYS A 23 -21.15 -2.02 3.31
C LYS A 23 -21.47 -0.53 3.40
N THR A 24 -20.46 0.32 3.27
CA THR A 24 -20.65 1.79 3.23
C THR A 24 -21.56 2.20 2.05
N ARG A 25 -21.35 1.64 0.86
CA ARG A 25 -22.20 1.92 -0.32
C ARG A 25 -23.64 1.44 -0.12
N GLU A 26 -23.82 0.25 0.44
CA GLU A 26 -25.14 -0.30 0.77
C GLU A 26 -25.90 0.64 1.71
N LEU A 27 -25.28 1.03 2.83
CA LEU A 27 -25.89 1.93 3.82
C LEU A 27 -26.20 3.32 3.24
N LYS A 28 -25.33 3.86 2.38
CA LYS A 28 -25.61 5.12 1.65
C LYS A 28 -26.80 4.99 0.70
N ALA A 29 -26.94 3.85 0.02
CA ALA A 29 -28.09 3.58 -0.84
C ALA A 29 -29.40 3.47 -0.06
N GLU A 30 -29.35 3.06 1.22
CA GLU A 30 -30.47 3.09 2.17
C GLU A 30 -30.78 4.51 2.72
N GLY A 31 -30.05 5.53 2.28
CA GLY A 31 -30.23 6.94 2.71
C GLY A 31 -29.49 7.31 3.99
N LYS A 32 -28.58 6.48 4.51
CA LYS A 32 -27.78 6.80 5.69
C LYS A 32 -26.62 7.72 5.32
N ASP A 33 -26.38 8.75 6.13
CA ASP A 33 -25.29 9.73 5.95
C ASP A 33 -23.97 9.19 6.50
N ILE A 34 -23.37 8.22 5.79
CA ILE A 34 -22.10 7.61 6.17
C ILE A 34 -20.91 8.41 5.63
N ILE A 35 -19.99 8.77 6.51
CA ILE A 35 -18.68 9.32 6.11
C ILE A 35 -17.69 8.17 5.95
N GLY A 36 -17.17 8.00 4.73
CA GLY A 36 -16.27 6.89 4.39
C GLY A 36 -14.81 7.23 4.57
N LEU A 37 -14.17 6.73 5.63
CA LEU A 37 -12.72 6.85 5.86
C LEU A 37 -12.00 5.50 5.72
N SER A 38 -12.62 4.55 5.02
CA SER A 38 -12.09 3.18 4.84
C SER A 38 -11.31 2.98 3.54
N LEU A 39 -11.51 3.83 2.52
CA LEU A 39 -10.85 3.67 1.23
C LEU A 39 -9.43 4.23 1.21
N GLY A 40 -8.55 3.53 0.53
CA GLY A 40 -7.18 3.95 0.27
C GLY A 40 -7.04 4.58 -1.11
N GLU A 41 -7.78 5.65 -1.39
CA GLU A 41 -7.82 6.33 -2.69
C GLU A 41 -7.71 7.85 -2.49
N PRO A 42 -6.80 8.54 -3.23
CA PRO A 42 -6.78 9.99 -3.24
C PRO A 42 -8.13 10.55 -3.70
N ASP A 43 -8.60 11.61 -3.04
CA ASP A 43 -9.85 12.31 -3.39
C ASP A 43 -9.63 13.45 -4.40
N PHE A 44 -8.41 13.56 -4.93
CA PHE A 44 -8.07 14.52 -5.97
C PHE A 44 -8.41 13.98 -7.36
N ASP A 45 -8.72 14.89 -8.25
CA ASP A 45 -8.73 14.62 -9.68
C ASP A 45 -7.32 14.40 -10.22
N ILE A 46 -7.23 13.61 -11.29
CA ILE A 46 -5.98 13.44 -12.04
C ILE A 46 -5.54 14.80 -12.58
N PRO A 47 -4.26 15.21 -12.44
CA PRO A 47 -3.75 16.47 -12.99
C PRO A 47 -4.01 16.61 -14.49
N ASP A 48 -4.40 17.81 -14.95
CA ASP A 48 -4.85 18.05 -16.31
C ASP A 48 -3.82 17.68 -17.39
N PHE A 49 -2.54 17.94 -17.15
CA PHE A 49 -1.48 17.57 -18.08
C PHE A 49 -1.39 16.06 -18.36
N ILE A 50 -1.84 15.21 -17.40
CA ILE A 50 -1.92 13.75 -17.56
C ILE A 50 -3.16 13.39 -18.38
N LYS A 51 -4.30 14.07 -18.13
CA LYS A 51 -5.54 13.87 -18.92
C LYS A 51 -5.32 14.26 -20.38
N GLU A 52 -4.63 15.37 -20.61
CA GLU A 52 -4.28 15.84 -21.96
C GLU A 52 -3.44 14.81 -22.73
N ALA A 53 -2.41 14.23 -22.08
CA ALA A 53 -1.62 13.17 -22.68
C ALA A 53 -2.43 11.90 -23.00
N ALA A 54 -3.45 11.59 -22.20
CA ALA A 54 -4.37 10.49 -22.48
C ALA A 54 -5.29 10.79 -23.67
N ILE A 55 -5.81 12.00 -23.76
CA ILE A 55 -6.64 12.47 -24.91
C ILE A 55 -5.83 12.39 -26.20
N GLU A 56 -4.59 12.86 -26.16
CA GLU A 56 -3.67 12.76 -27.32
C GLU A 56 -3.46 11.30 -27.72
N ALA A 57 -3.23 10.40 -26.75
CA ALA A 57 -3.08 8.96 -27.03
C ALA A 57 -4.33 8.35 -27.67
N ILE A 58 -5.54 8.77 -27.26
CA ILE A 58 -6.80 8.37 -27.90
C ILE A 58 -6.85 8.84 -29.35
N GLN A 59 -6.53 10.10 -29.62
CA GLN A 59 -6.52 10.70 -30.97
C GLN A 59 -5.49 10.04 -31.88
N GLN A 60 -4.35 9.60 -31.33
CA GLN A 60 -3.30 8.86 -32.02
C GLN A 60 -3.59 7.36 -32.20
N ASN A 61 -4.78 6.90 -31.80
CA ASN A 61 -5.22 5.50 -31.93
C ASN A 61 -4.35 4.48 -31.19
N TYR A 62 -3.89 4.78 -29.98
CA TYR A 62 -3.25 3.78 -29.10
C TYR A 62 -4.26 2.77 -28.60
N SER A 63 -4.71 1.86 -29.49
CA SER A 63 -5.80 0.91 -29.26
C SER A 63 -5.39 -0.56 -29.50
N LYS A 64 -4.13 -0.79 -29.82
CA LYS A 64 -3.60 -2.15 -30.10
C LYS A 64 -2.98 -2.76 -28.86
N TYR A 65 -2.76 -4.08 -28.90
CA TYR A 65 -2.00 -4.76 -27.85
C TYR A 65 -0.63 -4.11 -27.66
N THR A 66 -0.27 -3.92 -26.38
CA THR A 66 1.04 -3.40 -26.02
C THR A 66 2.03 -4.57 -25.78
N PRO A 67 3.35 -4.31 -25.80
CA PRO A 67 4.31 -5.27 -25.26
C PRO A 67 3.93 -5.68 -23.85
N ILE A 68 4.17 -6.94 -23.50
CA ILE A 68 3.77 -7.51 -22.19
C ILE A 68 4.39 -6.71 -21.03
N ASP A 69 5.66 -6.35 -21.15
CA ASP A 69 6.43 -5.59 -20.17
C ASP A 69 6.24 -4.06 -20.27
N GLY A 70 5.38 -3.60 -21.18
CA GLY A 70 5.05 -2.20 -21.42
C GLY A 70 5.84 -1.56 -22.56
N TYR A 71 5.37 -0.40 -23.03
CA TYR A 71 6.06 0.39 -24.05
C TYR A 71 7.50 0.72 -23.64
N LEU A 72 8.42 0.68 -24.59
CA LEU A 72 9.83 0.98 -24.34
C LEU A 72 9.99 2.38 -23.74
N GLU A 73 9.31 3.37 -24.31
CA GLU A 73 9.37 4.77 -23.88
C GLU A 73 8.89 4.94 -22.42
N LEU A 74 7.91 4.14 -21.99
CA LEU A 74 7.47 4.16 -20.59
C LEU A 74 8.51 3.50 -19.68
N ARG A 75 9.09 2.37 -20.09
CA ARG A 75 10.15 1.70 -19.33
C ARG A 75 11.41 2.58 -19.20
N GLU A 76 11.75 3.34 -20.24
CA GLU A 76 12.83 4.33 -20.19
C GLU A 76 12.51 5.46 -19.22
N ALA A 77 11.29 6.02 -19.27
CA ALA A 77 10.86 7.06 -18.33
C ALA A 77 10.84 6.55 -16.86
N ILE A 78 10.50 5.27 -16.65
CA ILE A 78 10.60 4.62 -15.32
C ILE A 78 12.07 4.50 -14.88
N CYS A 79 12.98 4.12 -15.77
CA CYS A 79 14.42 4.08 -15.47
C CYS A 79 14.96 5.46 -15.08
N GLU A 80 14.58 6.50 -15.84
CA GLU A 80 14.95 7.91 -15.53
C GLU A 80 14.40 8.32 -14.15
N LYS A 81 13.15 7.95 -13.83
CA LYS A 81 12.54 8.20 -12.53
C LYS A 81 13.31 7.49 -11.41
N PHE A 82 13.60 6.21 -11.54
CA PHE A 82 14.34 5.45 -10.53
C PHE A 82 15.74 6.02 -10.31
N LYS A 83 16.41 6.46 -11.38
CA LYS A 83 17.73 7.12 -11.25
C LYS A 83 17.62 8.47 -10.55
N ARG A 84 16.67 9.31 -10.94
CA ARG A 84 16.48 10.67 -10.40
C ARG A 84 16.03 10.66 -8.94
N ASP A 85 15.08 9.80 -8.60
CA ASP A 85 14.37 9.85 -7.33
C ASP A 85 14.90 8.85 -6.30
N ASN A 86 15.39 7.70 -6.74
CA ASN A 86 15.77 6.58 -5.86
C ASN A 86 17.26 6.21 -5.98
N ASN A 87 18.05 6.89 -6.81
CA ASN A 87 19.44 6.55 -7.08
C ASN A 87 19.64 5.09 -7.56
N LEU A 88 18.66 4.52 -8.25
CA LEU A 88 18.68 3.16 -8.78
C LEU A 88 18.88 3.17 -10.30
N ASN A 89 19.86 2.42 -10.79
CA ASN A 89 20.23 2.38 -12.21
C ASN A 89 19.69 1.13 -12.90
N TYR A 90 18.37 1.07 -13.12
CA TYR A 90 17.74 0.02 -13.89
C TYR A 90 17.93 0.24 -15.41
N LYS A 91 17.94 -0.89 -16.15
CA LYS A 91 17.81 -0.90 -17.62
C LYS A 91 16.36 -1.17 -18.00
N PRO A 92 15.89 -0.76 -19.19
CA PRO A 92 14.52 -1.07 -19.64
C PRO A 92 14.15 -2.56 -19.61
N SER A 93 15.13 -3.47 -19.77
CA SER A 93 14.92 -4.92 -19.64
C SER A 93 14.66 -5.41 -18.21
N GLN A 94 14.90 -4.56 -17.23
CA GLN A 94 14.66 -4.81 -15.80
C GLN A 94 13.31 -4.25 -15.30
N ILE A 95 12.55 -3.58 -16.19
CA ILE A 95 11.28 -2.95 -15.86
C ILE A 95 10.11 -3.78 -16.41
N VAL A 96 9.08 -3.97 -15.60
CA VAL A 96 7.79 -4.53 -16.03
C VAL A 96 6.68 -3.60 -15.62
N VAL A 97 5.89 -3.15 -16.59
CA VAL A 97 4.67 -2.35 -16.39
C VAL A 97 3.47 -3.28 -16.32
N SER A 98 2.67 -3.15 -15.25
CA SER A 98 1.55 -4.04 -14.95
C SER A 98 0.25 -3.26 -14.71
N THR A 99 -0.87 -3.98 -14.64
CA THR A 99 -2.20 -3.42 -14.34
C THR A 99 -2.32 -3.07 -12.85
N GLY A 100 -1.59 -2.03 -12.45
CA GLY A 100 -1.42 -1.55 -11.08
C GLY A 100 -0.35 -2.32 -10.30
N ALA A 101 0.19 -1.69 -9.24
CA ALA A 101 1.21 -2.27 -8.38
C ALA A 101 0.79 -3.64 -7.79
N LYS A 102 -0.51 -3.84 -7.50
CA LYS A 102 -1.03 -5.13 -7.02
C LYS A 102 -0.71 -6.27 -7.98
N GLN A 103 -0.78 -6.06 -9.30
CA GLN A 103 -0.39 -7.09 -10.26
C GLN A 103 1.12 -7.33 -10.25
N CYS A 104 1.96 -6.30 -10.05
CA CYS A 104 3.40 -6.51 -9.87
C CYS A 104 3.68 -7.47 -8.70
N LEU A 105 3.01 -7.23 -7.54
CA LEU A 105 3.13 -8.10 -6.36
C LEU A 105 2.69 -9.54 -6.65
N ALA A 106 1.55 -9.71 -7.34
CA ALA A 106 1.04 -11.03 -7.70
C ALA A 106 1.98 -11.75 -8.69
N ASN A 107 2.51 -11.02 -9.68
CA ASN A 107 3.48 -11.57 -10.62
C ASN A 107 4.75 -12.06 -9.91
N VAL A 108 5.27 -11.27 -8.96
CA VAL A 108 6.44 -11.64 -8.15
C VAL A 108 6.14 -12.87 -7.31
N ALA A 109 5.01 -12.90 -6.60
CA ALA A 109 4.63 -14.05 -5.80
C ALA A 109 4.55 -15.33 -6.65
N LEU A 110 3.82 -15.29 -7.78
CA LEU A 110 3.65 -16.42 -8.68
C LEU A 110 4.94 -16.85 -9.38
N ALA A 111 5.88 -15.93 -9.61
CA ALA A 111 7.16 -16.22 -10.24
C ALA A 111 8.21 -16.77 -9.26
N MET A 112 8.13 -16.41 -7.98
CA MET A 112 9.22 -16.62 -7.02
C MET A 112 8.91 -17.64 -5.92
N LEU A 113 7.63 -17.88 -5.60
CA LEU A 113 7.23 -18.74 -4.48
C LEU A 113 6.82 -20.13 -4.94
N ASN A 114 7.30 -21.11 -4.23
CA ASN A 114 6.81 -22.49 -4.27
C ASN A 114 5.93 -22.78 -3.02
N PRO A 115 5.12 -23.84 -3.06
CA PRO A 115 4.39 -24.27 -1.87
C PRO A 115 5.32 -24.51 -0.67
N GLY A 116 5.06 -23.80 0.43
CA GLY A 116 5.83 -23.90 1.66
C GLY A 116 6.97 -22.89 1.81
N ASP A 117 7.29 -22.10 0.78
CA ASP A 117 8.22 -20.95 0.92
C ASP A 117 7.64 -19.90 1.87
N GLU A 118 8.41 -19.45 2.83
CA GLU A 118 7.99 -18.45 3.80
C GLU A 118 8.25 -17.02 3.30
N VAL A 119 7.27 -16.15 3.55
CA VAL A 119 7.35 -14.72 3.26
C VAL A 119 7.13 -13.93 4.53
N ILE A 120 8.14 -13.17 4.95
CA ILE A 120 8.09 -12.33 6.15
C ILE A 120 7.40 -11.00 5.81
N PHE A 121 6.42 -10.62 6.64
CA PHE A 121 5.72 -9.34 6.61
C PHE A 121 5.87 -8.64 7.96
N PRO A 122 6.54 -7.45 8.02
CA PRO A 122 6.40 -6.57 9.18
C PRO A 122 4.94 -6.16 9.33
N ALA A 123 4.29 -6.54 10.43
CA ALA A 123 2.92 -6.13 10.72
C ALA A 123 2.93 -4.85 11.58
N PRO A 124 2.09 -3.85 11.28
CA PRO A 124 1.02 -3.92 10.29
C PRO A 124 1.51 -3.79 8.84
N TYR A 125 0.79 -4.46 7.93
CA TYR A 125 1.07 -4.51 6.49
C TYR A 125 -0.23 -4.33 5.68
N TRP A 126 -0.11 -4.05 4.37
CA TRP A 126 -1.28 -3.94 3.52
C TRP A 126 -2.02 -5.27 3.37
N VAL A 127 -3.32 -5.26 3.62
CA VAL A 127 -4.22 -6.43 3.70
C VAL A 127 -4.06 -7.46 2.58
N SER A 128 -3.62 -7.03 1.39
CA SER A 128 -3.49 -7.93 0.24
C SER A 128 -2.20 -8.74 0.22
N TYR A 129 -1.17 -8.39 0.99
CA TYR A 129 0.12 -9.10 0.92
C TYR A 129 0.00 -10.56 1.33
N LYS A 130 -0.62 -10.81 2.48
CA LYS A 130 -0.87 -12.15 3.01
C LYS A 130 -1.63 -13.02 1.99
N GLU A 131 -2.69 -12.47 1.42
CA GLU A 131 -3.52 -13.21 0.47
C GLU A 131 -2.83 -13.46 -0.88
N ILE A 132 -2.01 -12.52 -1.35
CA ILE A 132 -1.19 -12.71 -2.56
C ILE A 132 -0.14 -13.81 -2.34
N ALA A 133 0.52 -13.83 -1.17
CA ALA A 133 1.48 -14.88 -0.84
C ALA A 133 0.80 -16.26 -0.78
N LYS A 134 -0.35 -16.38 -0.07
CA LYS A 134 -1.16 -17.61 -0.03
C LYS A 134 -1.61 -18.07 -1.42
N MET A 135 -2.05 -17.14 -2.27
CA MET A 135 -2.46 -17.42 -3.65
C MET A 135 -1.34 -18.10 -4.45
N ALA A 136 -0.10 -17.74 -4.19
CA ALA A 136 1.09 -18.32 -4.82
C ALA A 136 1.61 -19.61 -4.12
N GLY A 137 0.98 -20.04 -3.02
CA GLY A 137 1.39 -21.19 -2.22
C GLY A 137 2.41 -20.87 -1.11
N GLY A 138 2.76 -19.59 -0.95
CA GLY A 138 3.66 -19.14 0.12
C GLY A 138 3.00 -19.17 1.50
N VAL A 139 3.82 -19.25 2.53
CA VAL A 139 3.44 -19.24 3.94
C VAL A 139 3.73 -17.85 4.52
N PRO A 140 2.70 -17.06 4.89
CA PRO A 140 2.91 -15.76 5.51
C PRO A 140 3.50 -15.91 6.91
N ILE A 141 4.59 -15.18 7.19
CA ILE A 141 5.20 -15.04 8.52
C ILE A 141 5.03 -13.59 8.96
N GLU A 142 4.10 -13.37 9.86
CA GLU A 142 3.75 -12.04 10.37
C GLU A 142 4.65 -11.70 11.55
N VAL A 143 5.41 -10.60 11.45
CA VAL A 143 6.25 -10.11 12.53
C VAL A 143 5.62 -8.86 13.13
N HIS A 144 5.00 -9.01 14.29
CA HIS A 144 4.32 -7.90 14.95
C HIS A 144 5.30 -6.83 15.41
N THR A 145 4.98 -5.59 15.07
CA THR A 145 5.68 -4.40 15.54
C THR A 145 4.73 -3.56 16.40
N THR A 146 5.26 -2.55 17.08
CA THR A 146 4.45 -1.77 18.01
C THR A 146 4.44 -0.29 17.66
N ILE A 147 3.43 0.43 18.16
CA ILE A 147 3.30 1.87 17.96
C ILE A 147 4.49 2.64 18.59
N GLU A 148 5.10 2.12 19.67
CA GLU A 148 6.28 2.71 20.31
C GLU A 148 7.49 2.73 19.38
N ASN A 149 7.56 1.78 18.44
CA ASN A 149 8.59 1.74 17.40
C ASN A 149 8.06 2.22 16.04
N ASN A 150 7.02 3.06 16.03
CA ASN A 150 6.38 3.56 14.81
C ASN A 150 6.01 2.43 13.82
N PHE A 151 5.62 1.26 14.34
CA PHE A 151 5.25 0.10 13.53
C PHE A 151 6.34 -0.34 12.54
N LYS A 152 7.61 -0.23 12.92
CA LYS A 152 8.77 -0.65 12.14
C LYS A 152 9.42 -1.91 12.73
N ILE A 153 9.80 -2.86 11.86
CA ILE A 153 10.53 -4.06 12.29
C ILE A 153 11.96 -3.67 12.71
N THR A 154 12.44 -4.27 13.79
CA THR A 154 13.83 -4.16 14.22
C THR A 154 14.71 -5.24 13.62
N PRO A 155 16.05 -5.04 13.53
CA PRO A 155 16.97 -6.08 13.09
C PRO A 155 16.85 -7.38 13.90
N ALA A 156 16.66 -7.28 15.22
CA ALA A 156 16.50 -8.45 16.08
C ALA A 156 15.21 -9.25 15.78
N GLN A 157 14.10 -8.56 15.54
CA GLN A 157 12.84 -9.21 15.13
C GLN A 157 12.97 -9.86 13.75
N LEU A 158 13.64 -9.20 12.80
CA LEU A 158 13.88 -9.78 11.48
C LEU A 158 14.75 -11.03 11.56
N GLU A 159 15.88 -10.99 12.29
CA GLU A 159 16.77 -12.14 12.48
C GLU A 159 16.00 -13.33 13.11
N ALA A 160 15.18 -13.07 14.14
CA ALA A 160 14.41 -14.09 14.82
C ALA A 160 13.32 -14.75 13.96
N ALA A 161 12.81 -14.04 12.95
CA ALA A 161 11.77 -14.54 12.06
C ALA A 161 12.31 -15.37 10.88
N ILE A 162 13.60 -15.27 10.59
CA ILE A 162 14.23 -15.96 9.46
C ILE A 162 14.41 -17.45 9.78
N THR A 163 13.97 -18.29 8.86
CA THR A 163 14.16 -19.75 8.87
C THR A 163 14.82 -20.21 7.58
N PRO A 164 15.26 -21.49 7.48
CA PRO A 164 15.74 -22.05 6.21
C PRO A 164 14.70 -22.05 5.08
N LYS A 165 13.40 -21.86 5.38
CA LYS A 165 12.32 -21.78 4.41
C LYS A 165 12.02 -20.35 3.98
N THR A 166 12.59 -19.36 4.64
CA THR A 166 12.35 -17.95 4.33
C THR A 166 12.87 -17.63 2.93
N LYS A 167 11.95 -17.30 2.04
CA LYS A 167 12.23 -16.99 0.63
C LYS A 167 12.26 -15.48 0.39
N MET A 168 11.35 -14.73 1.02
CA MET A 168 11.21 -13.30 0.79
C MET A 168 10.91 -12.53 2.07
N VAL A 169 11.28 -11.26 2.05
CA VAL A 169 10.81 -10.23 3.00
C VAL A 169 10.12 -9.15 2.18
N TRP A 170 8.89 -8.77 2.55
CA TRP A 170 8.13 -7.72 1.87
C TRP A 170 8.01 -6.49 2.76
N PHE A 171 8.47 -5.35 2.26
CA PHE A 171 8.38 -4.05 2.92
C PHE A 171 7.40 -3.15 2.20
N ASN A 172 6.79 -2.21 2.95
CA ASN A 172 6.03 -1.10 2.40
C ASN A 172 6.48 0.20 3.09
N THR A 173 7.06 1.11 2.32
CA THR A 173 7.55 2.39 2.83
C THR A 173 7.38 3.50 1.78
N PRO A 174 6.60 4.56 2.09
CA PRO A 174 5.75 4.79 3.27
C PRO A 174 4.68 3.72 3.43
N CYS A 175 4.38 3.34 4.67
CA CYS A 175 3.56 2.18 4.99
C CYS A 175 2.05 2.47 4.93
N ASN A 176 1.28 1.55 4.37
CA ASN A 176 -0.14 1.39 4.61
C ASN A 176 -0.33 0.20 5.57
N PRO A 177 -0.78 0.40 6.84
CA PRO A 177 -1.65 1.48 7.30
C PRO A 177 -0.99 2.59 8.14
N SER A 178 0.24 2.43 8.61
CA SER A 178 0.82 3.27 9.67
C SER A 178 1.33 4.64 9.22
N GLY A 179 1.58 4.83 7.93
CA GLY A 179 2.23 6.03 7.39
C GLY A 179 3.72 6.17 7.76
N SER A 180 4.30 5.15 8.36
CA SER A 180 5.70 5.15 8.79
C SER A 180 6.65 5.04 7.61
N ILE A 181 7.81 5.69 7.71
CA ILE A 181 8.89 5.65 6.73
C ILE A 181 10.14 5.09 7.41
N TYR A 182 10.81 4.14 6.77
CA TYR A 182 12.13 3.70 7.22
C TYR A 182 13.18 4.72 6.81
N SER A 183 13.95 5.21 7.78
CA SER A 183 15.14 6.02 7.53
C SER A 183 16.24 5.17 6.86
N LYS A 184 17.20 5.83 6.23
CA LYS A 184 18.37 5.15 5.65
C LYS A 184 19.12 4.33 6.70
N ALA A 185 19.30 4.85 7.90
CA ALA A 185 20.00 4.16 8.99
C ALA A 185 19.26 2.89 9.45
N GLU A 186 17.92 2.93 9.53
CA GLU A 186 17.10 1.76 9.85
C GLU A 186 17.21 0.70 8.76
N LEU A 187 17.16 1.10 7.47
CA LEU A 187 17.35 0.17 6.35
C LEU A 187 18.76 -0.44 6.33
N GLU A 188 19.80 0.33 6.63
CA GLU A 188 21.16 -0.18 6.77
C GLU A 188 21.28 -1.20 7.91
N ALA A 189 20.63 -0.96 9.03
CA ALA A 189 20.59 -1.91 10.15
C ALA A 189 19.89 -3.23 9.77
N LEU A 190 18.78 -3.17 9.04
CA LEU A 190 18.10 -4.36 8.49
C LEU A 190 18.98 -5.06 7.44
N ALA A 191 19.73 -4.31 6.63
CA ALA A 191 20.64 -4.86 5.64
C ALA A 191 21.75 -5.70 6.25
N VAL A 192 22.22 -5.36 7.47
CA VAL A 192 23.20 -6.18 8.21
C VAL A 192 22.68 -7.59 8.43
N VAL A 193 21.40 -7.73 8.80
CA VAL A 193 20.74 -9.04 8.95
C VAL A 193 20.61 -9.73 7.60
N LEU A 194 20.06 -9.04 6.60
CA LEU A 194 19.81 -9.60 5.28
C LEU A 194 21.10 -10.08 4.57
N ARG A 195 22.25 -9.45 4.82
CA ARG A 195 23.55 -9.88 4.28
C ARG A 195 23.99 -11.27 4.75
N LYS A 196 23.58 -11.68 5.96
CA LYS A 196 23.85 -13.02 6.48
C LYS A 196 23.02 -14.09 5.77
N HIS A 197 21.93 -13.69 5.10
CA HIS A 197 20.97 -14.56 4.44
C HIS A 197 20.83 -14.24 2.94
N PRO A 198 21.87 -14.49 2.12
CA PRO A 198 21.92 -14.07 0.71
C PRO A 198 20.87 -14.75 -0.19
N HIS A 199 20.23 -15.81 0.27
CA HIS A 199 19.16 -16.51 -0.43
C HIS A 199 17.78 -15.83 -0.35
N ILE A 200 17.63 -14.84 0.56
CA ILE A 200 16.38 -14.12 0.77
C ILE A 200 16.27 -12.96 -0.23
N PHE A 201 15.16 -12.91 -0.96
CA PHE A 201 14.81 -11.81 -1.83
C PHE A 201 13.96 -10.76 -1.08
N ILE A 202 14.03 -9.53 -1.54
CA ILE A 202 13.34 -8.40 -0.92
C ILE A 202 12.34 -7.85 -1.92
N LEU A 203 11.09 -7.65 -1.50
CA LEU A 203 10.12 -6.86 -2.23
C LEU A 203 9.89 -5.56 -1.45
N SER A 204 10.19 -4.43 -2.10
CA SER A 204 9.96 -3.08 -1.56
C SER A 204 8.81 -2.44 -2.31
N ASP A 205 7.66 -2.30 -1.65
CA ASP A 205 6.51 -1.57 -2.20
C ASP A 205 6.61 -0.10 -1.78
N GLU A 206 6.94 0.76 -2.75
CA GLU A 206 7.20 2.17 -2.57
C GLU A 206 6.11 3.05 -3.21
N ILE A 207 4.89 2.51 -3.34
CA ILE A 207 3.76 3.17 -4.03
C ILE A 207 3.40 4.55 -3.46
N TYR A 208 3.75 4.82 -2.21
CA TYR A 208 3.49 6.10 -1.54
C TYR A 208 4.70 7.03 -1.49
N GLU A 209 5.82 6.75 -2.14
CA GLU A 209 7.08 7.50 -2.00
C GLU A 209 6.96 9.02 -2.20
N TYR A 210 6.04 9.48 -3.05
CA TYR A 210 5.82 10.91 -3.29
C TYR A 210 4.90 11.57 -2.27
N ILE A 211 4.14 10.78 -1.51
CA ILE A 211 3.32 11.27 -0.40
C ILE A 211 4.16 11.13 0.86
N ASN A 212 5.13 12.00 0.98
CA ASN A 212 6.14 12.04 2.02
C ASN A 212 6.15 13.44 2.65
N PHE A 213 5.99 13.50 3.95
CA PHE A 213 5.89 14.75 4.72
C PHE A 213 7.18 15.10 5.43
N THR A 214 8.21 14.28 5.29
CA THR A 214 9.56 14.57 5.79
C THR A 214 10.30 15.51 4.85
N ASN A 215 11.41 16.09 5.30
CA ASN A 215 12.26 16.92 4.45
C ASN A 215 13.26 16.10 3.64
N GLU A 216 13.30 14.78 3.85
CA GLU A 216 14.22 13.87 3.19
C GLU A 216 13.46 13.04 2.14
N ARG A 217 14.15 12.58 1.10
CA ARG A 217 13.57 11.62 0.18
C ARG A 217 13.40 10.25 0.85
N VAL A 218 12.43 9.49 0.42
CA VAL A 218 12.30 8.08 0.82
C VAL A 218 13.48 7.30 0.25
N THR A 219 14.26 6.65 1.12
CA THR A 219 15.34 5.77 0.71
C THR A 219 14.76 4.42 0.30
N SER A 220 15.13 3.93 -0.88
CA SER A 220 14.83 2.56 -1.28
C SER A 220 15.81 1.59 -0.63
N ILE A 221 15.34 0.45 -0.13
CA ILE A 221 16.25 -0.60 0.38
C ILE A 221 17.15 -1.16 -0.73
N ALA A 222 16.76 -1.03 -1.99
CA ALA A 222 17.58 -1.40 -3.14
C ALA A 222 18.85 -0.53 -3.30
N GLU A 223 18.88 0.67 -2.70
CA GLU A 223 20.07 1.52 -2.71
C GLU A 223 21.15 1.05 -1.74
N ILE A 224 20.78 0.21 -0.77
CA ILE A 224 21.75 -0.26 0.24
C ILE A 224 22.68 -1.30 -0.40
N ASP A 225 23.96 -1.11 -0.20
CA ASP A 225 24.99 -1.97 -0.77
C ASP A 225 24.70 -3.46 -0.58
N SER A 226 24.90 -4.21 -1.64
CA SER A 226 24.67 -5.66 -1.74
C SER A 226 23.20 -6.12 -1.82
N LEU A 227 22.20 -5.21 -1.77
CA LEU A 227 20.79 -5.61 -1.82
C LEU A 227 20.16 -5.41 -3.21
N TYR A 228 20.73 -4.59 -4.08
CA TYR A 228 20.19 -4.28 -5.42
C TYR A 228 19.86 -5.54 -6.24
N GLU A 229 20.79 -6.50 -6.32
CA GLU A 229 20.66 -7.71 -7.15
C GLU A 229 19.64 -8.75 -6.62
N ARG A 230 18.98 -8.44 -5.51
CA ARG A 230 17.95 -9.30 -4.91
C ARG A 230 16.74 -8.53 -4.38
N THR A 231 16.62 -7.27 -4.80
CA THR A 231 15.46 -6.43 -4.47
C THR A 231 14.58 -6.23 -5.70
N ILE A 232 13.29 -6.37 -5.49
CA ILE A 232 12.23 -6.00 -6.42
C ILE A 232 11.59 -4.72 -5.87
N THR A 233 11.76 -3.61 -6.57
CA THR A 233 11.18 -2.32 -6.20
C THR A 233 9.88 -2.11 -6.96
N VAL A 234 8.75 -2.03 -6.25
CA VAL A 234 7.42 -1.85 -6.84
C VAL A 234 6.93 -0.44 -6.59
N ASN A 235 6.35 0.16 -7.63
CA ASN A 235 5.76 1.49 -7.56
C ASN A 235 4.60 1.62 -8.56
N GLY A 236 4.03 2.81 -8.75
CA GLY A 236 2.96 3.03 -9.72
C GLY A 236 2.34 4.41 -9.67
N MET A 237 1.33 4.59 -10.51
CA MET A 237 0.71 5.89 -10.74
C MET A 237 -0.47 6.18 -9.81
N SER A 238 -0.97 5.14 -9.12
CA SER A 238 -2.25 5.18 -8.42
C SER A 238 -2.34 6.25 -7.33
N LYS A 239 -1.25 6.48 -6.57
CA LYS A 239 -1.31 7.30 -5.33
C LYS A 239 -0.82 8.71 -5.57
N ALA A 240 0.41 8.86 -6.03
CA ALA A 240 1.03 10.16 -6.26
C ALA A 240 0.30 11.03 -7.31
N PHE A 241 -0.33 10.39 -8.29
CA PHE A 241 -0.97 11.06 -9.43
C PHE A 241 -2.49 10.91 -9.44
N ALA A 242 -3.09 10.40 -8.37
CA ALA A 242 -4.54 10.15 -8.27
C ALA A 242 -5.11 9.28 -9.42
N MET A 243 -4.32 8.31 -9.93
CA MET A 243 -4.66 7.49 -11.09
C MET A 243 -5.09 6.06 -10.69
N THR A 244 -5.83 5.90 -9.60
CA THR A 244 -6.22 4.58 -9.07
C THR A 244 -7.00 3.75 -10.08
N GLY A 245 -7.95 4.35 -10.78
CA GLY A 245 -8.80 3.72 -11.80
C GLY A 245 -8.10 3.41 -13.12
N TRP A 246 -6.94 4.03 -13.40
CA TRP A 246 -6.21 3.84 -14.66
C TRP A 246 -5.33 2.59 -14.67
N ARG A 247 -5.09 2.02 -13.49
CA ARG A 247 -4.44 0.71 -13.32
C ARG A 247 -3.04 0.62 -13.93
N ILE A 248 -2.13 1.52 -13.61
CA ILE A 248 -0.71 1.42 -13.96
C ILE A 248 0.15 1.31 -12.70
N GLY A 249 0.88 0.22 -12.62
CA GLY A 249 1.98 -0.01 -11.71
C GLY A 249 3.19 -0.51 -12.47
N TYR A 250 4.33 -0.51 -11.84
CA TYR A 250 5.57 -1.00 -12.43
C TYR A 250 6.51 -1.52 -11.36
N MET A 251 7.45 -2.34 -11.78
CA MET A 251 8.53 -2.80 -10.93
C MET A 251 9.87 -2.69 -11.64
N GLY A 252 10.93 -2.48 -10.86
CA GLY A 252 12.31 -2.66 -11.25
C GLY A 252 12.91 -3.84 -10.47
N ALA A 253 13.60 -4.75 -11.16
CA ALA A 253 14.17 -5.97 -10.57
C ALA A 253 15.38 -6.47 -11.36
N PRO A 254 16.19 -7.42 -10.83
CA PRO A 254 17.14 -8.19 -11.65
C PRO A 254 16.45 -8.73 -12.90
N GLU A 255 17.12 -8.67 -14.04
CA GLU A 255 16.52 -8.96 -15.35
C GLU A 255 15.86 -10.35 -15.43
N TRP A 256 16.43 -11.35 -14.78
CA TRP A 256 15.86 -12.70 -14.77
C TRP A 256 14.51 -12.75 -13.99
N ILE A 257 14.36 -11.95 -12.92
CA ILE A 257 13.10 -11.81 -12.19
C ILE A 257 12.09 -11.04 -13.05
N ALA A 258 12.50 -9.94 -13.67
CA ALA A 258 11.64 -9.16 -14.56
C ALA A 258 11.09 -10.01 -15.70
N LYS A 259 11.93 -10.84 -16.34
CA LYS A 259 11.52 -11.79 -17.39
C LYS A 259 10.54 -12.85 -16.88
N ALA A 260 10.75 -13.37 -15.67
CA ALA A 260 9.85 -14.34 -15.05
C ALA A 260 8.48 -13.70 -14.76
N CYS A 261 8.45 -12.49 -14.22
CA CYS A 261 7.21 -11.74 -13.97
C CYS A 261 6.47 -11.39 -15.27
N ALA A 262 7.19 -10.97 -16.31
CA ALA A 262 6.60 -10.72 -17.63
C ALA A 262 5.99 -12.01 -18.23
N LYS A 263 6.63 -13.18 -18.01
CA LYS A 263 6.08 -14.47 -18.42
C LYS A 263 4.75 -14.78 -17.72
N VAL A 264 4.66 -14.56 -16.41
CA VAL A 264 3.41 -14.71 -15.65
C VAL A 264 2.34 -13.75 -16.20
N GLN A 265 2.68 -12.46 -16.34
CA GLN A 265 1.76 -11.43 -16.85
C GLN A 265 1.22 -11.76 -18.22
N GLY A 266 2.07 -12.27 -19.11
CA GLY A 266 1.67 -12.67 -20.48
C GLY A 266 0.59 -13.75 -20.52
N GLN A 267 0.52 -14.61 -19.49
CA GLN A 267 -0.50 -15.66 -19.39
C GLN A 267 -1.77 -15.21 -18.65
N VAL A 268 -1.71 -14.09 -17.89
CA VAL A 268 -2.83 -13.64 -17.05
C VAL A 268 -3.59 -12.48 -17.71
N THR A 269 -2.89 -11.41 -18.11
CA THR A 269 -3.52 -10.17 -18.59
C THR A 269 -2.95 -9.65 -19.92
N SER A 270 -1.80 -10.15 -20.38
CA SER A 270 -0.99 -9.50 -21.41
C SER A 270 -0.47 -8.11 -20.96
N GLY A 271 -0.25 -7.18 -21.89
CA GLY A 271 0.24 -5.83 -21.58
C GLY A 271 -0.82 -4.94 -20.91
N ALA A 272 -0.38 -3.95 -20.15
CA ALA A 272 -1.25 -2.97 -19.52
C ALA A 272 -1.89 -2.03 -20.54
N ASN A 273 -2.93 -1.30 -20.13
CA ASN A 273 -3.70 -0.37 -20.99
C ASN A 273 -2.80 0.63 -21.72
N ALA A 274 -2.93 0.70 -23.04
CA ALA A 274 -2.10 1.52 -23.93
C ALA A 274 -2.18 3.03 -23.62
N ILE A 275 -3.40 3.55 -23.47
CA ILE A 275 -3.65 4.97 -23.21
C ILE A 275 -3.08 5.37 -21.86
N ALA A 276 -3.34 4.56 -20.83
CA ALA A 276 -2.83 4.81 -19.49
C ALA A 276 -1.28 4.76 -19.44
N GLN A 277 -0.64 3.90 -20.23
CA GLN A 277 0.82 3.88 -20.36
C GLN A 277 1.35 5.17 -20.97
N ARG A 278 0.72 5.70 -22.05
CA ARG A 278 1.14 6.97 -22.70
C ARG A 278 1.01 8.14 -21.72
N ALA A 279 -0.11 8.24 -21.01
CA ALA A 279 -0.33 9.26 -20.00
C ALA A 279 0.67 9.17 -18.84
N SER A 280 1.07 7.96 -18.46
CA SER A 280 2.06 7.73 -17.40
C SER A 280 3.45 8.26 -17.77
N ILE A 281 3.82 8.28 -19.04
CA ILE A 281 5.07 8.91 -19.50
C ILE A 281 5.08 10.39 -19.16
N ALA A 282 3.98 11.10 -19.44
CA ALA A 282 3.85 12.51 -19.11
C ALA A 282 3.95 12.76 -17.60
N ALA A 283 3.29 11.91 -16.81
CA ALA A 283 3.33 12.00 -15.36
C ALA A 283 4.75 11.82 -14.79
N LEU A 284 5.51 10.81 -15.26
CA LEU A 284 6.85 10.51 -14.75
C LEU A 284 7.91 11.55 -15.19
N LYS A 285 7.72 12.16 -16.36
CA LYS A 285 8.60 13.23 -16.86
C LYS A 285 8.32 14.60 -16.27
N ALA A 286 7.14 14.79 -15.68
CA ALA A 286 6.79 16.05 -15.04
C ALA A 286 7.61 16.28 -13.77
N PRO A 287 7.95 17.55 -13.44
CA PRO A 287 8.58 17.86 -12.17
C PRO A 287 7.62 17.61 -11.00
N LYS A 288 8.14 17.18 -9.84
CA LYS A 288 7.34 16.91 -8.64
C LYS A 288 6.46 18.07 -8.19
N SER A 289 6.88 19.31 -8.51
CA SER A 289 6.10 20.52 -8.21
C SER A 289 4.69 20.50 -8.81
N LYS A 290 4.45 19.75 -9.89
CA LYS A 290 3.11 19.62 -10.50
C LYS A 290 2.09 18.87 -9.64
N ILE A 291 2.56 18.08 -8.64
CA ILE A 291 1.72 17.32 -7.72
C ILE A 291 1.92 17.76 -6.26
N GLN A 292 2.80 18.74 -5.99
CA GLN A 292 3.15 19.15 -4.63
C GLN A 292 1.92 19.63 -3.84
N TYR A 293 0.97 20.30 -4.50
CA TYR A 293 -0.26 20.77 -3.87
C TYR A 293 -1.08 19.62 -3.20
N MET A 294 -1.06 18.41 -3.78
CA MET A 294 -1.72 17.25 -3.17
C MET A 294 -0.98 16.78 -1.92
N VAL A 295 0.35 16.78 -1.97
CA VAL A 295 1.19 16.40 -0.83
C VAL A 295 1.02 17.39 0.33
N ASP A 296 1.02 18.69 0.02
CA ASP A 296 0.83 19.76 1.02
C ASP A 296 -0.56 19.66 1.68
N GLU A 297 -1.59 19.38 0.88
CA GLU A 297 -2.94 19.20 1.41
C GLU A 297 -3.05 17.92 2.25
N PHE A 298 -2.45 16.79 1.85
CA PHE A 298 -2.41 15.59 2.69
C PHE A 298 -1.68 15.83 4.01
N LYS A 299 -0.58 16.59 4.01
CA LYS A 299 0.13 16.98 5.22
C LYS A 299 -0.76 17.81 6.14
N ARG A 300 -1.46 18.81 5.60
CA ARG A 300 -2.40 19.65 6.35
C ARG A 300 -3.54 18.82 6.97
N ARG A 301 -4.11 17.88 6.21
CA ARG A 301 -5.17 16.97 6.69
C ARG A 301 -4.67 16.02 7.75
N ARG A 302 -3.44 15.48 7.60
CA ARG A 302 -2.79 14.67 8.63
C ARG A 302 -2.72 15.43 9.96
N ASP A 303 -2.18 16.64 9.92
CA ASP A 303 -1.98 17.47 11.11
C ASP A 303 -3.32 17.78 11.79
N LEU A 304 -4.35 18.08 11.00
CA LEU A 304 -5.72 18.27 11.48
C LEU A 304 -6.28 17.01 12.15
N VAL A 305 -6.19 15.86 11.50
CA VAL A 305 -6.74 14.60 12.03
C VAL A 305 -6.03 14.19 13.30
N LEU A 306 -4.70 14.33 13.37
CA LEU A 306 -3.94 14.08 14.59
C LEU A 306 -4.36 15.00 15.73
N GLN A 307 -4.52 16.29 15.47
CA GLN A 307 -5.01 17.25 16.46
C GLN A 307 -6.38 16.83 17.01
N LEU A 308 -7.34 16.55 16.14
CA LEU A 308 -8.70 16.22 16.54
C LEU A 308 -8.81 14.85 17.25
N LEU A 309 -8.08 13.84 16.79
CA LEU A 309 -8.06 12.52 17.46
C LEU A 309 -7.37 12.59 18.83
N ASN A 310 -6.36 13.44 18.98
CA ASN A 310 -5.68 13.62 20.27
C ASN A 310 -6.57 14.27 21.37
N GLU A 311 -7.69 14.87 20.96
CA GLU A 311 -8.71 15.36 21.90
C GLU A 311 -9.64 14.25 22.42
N ILE A 312 -9.56 13.05 21.90
CA ILE A 312 -10.39 11.91 22.29
C ILE A 312 -9.57 10.99 23.19
N GLU A 313 -9.95 10.93 24.47
CA GLU A 313 -9.30 10.04 25.43
C GLU A 313 -9.41 8.57 24.97
N GLY A 314 -8.29 7.85 25.01
CA GLY A 314 -8.25 6.43 24.67
C GLY A 314 -7.68 6.13 23.30
N PHE A 315 -7.46 7.11 22.42
CA PHE A 315 -6.69 6.93 21.20
C PHE A 315 -5.20 7.14 21.48
N LYS A 316 -4.36 6.18 21.10
CA LYS A 316 -2.92 6.34 21.09
C LYS A 316 -2.43 6.45 19.66
N LEU A 317 -1.73 7.53 19.33
CA LEU A 317 -1.38 7.90 17.97
C LEU A 317 0.12 7.79 17.73
N ASN A 318 0.53 7.29 16.54
CA ASN A 318 1.83 7.61 15.97
C ASN A 318 1.68 8.83 15.04
N ILE A 319 2.79 9.42 14.63
CA ILE A 319 2.80 10.52 13.65
C ILE A 319 3.17 9.93 12.28
N PRO A 320 2.20 9.81 11.35
CA PRO A 320 2.52 9.36 9.99
C PRO A 320 3.48 10.31 9.29
N GLU A 321 4.53 9.77 8.73
CA GLU A 321 5.55 10.52 7.98
C GLU A 321 5.24 10.55 6.47
N GLY A 322 4.31 9.68 6.02
CA GLY A 322 3.86 9.60 4.64
C GLY A 322 2.54 8.87 4.47
N ALA A 323 2.17 8.58 3.21
CA ALA A 323 0.86 8.05 2.82
C ALA A 323 -0.28 9.00 3.22
N PHE A 324 -1.51 8.50 3.38
CA PHE A 324 -2.67 9.29 3.81
C PHE A 324 -3.55 8.53 4.81
N TYR A 325 -2.90 7.89 5.79
CA TYR A 325 -3.55 7.10 6.84
C TYR A 325 -3.05 7.47 8.22
N VAL A 326 -3.94 7.35 9.22
CA VAL A 326 -3.58 7.23 10.62
C VAL A 326 -4.02 5.86 11.12
N PHE A 327 -3.23 5.29 12.04
CA PHE A 327 -3.44 3.94 12.54
C PHE A 327 -3.35 3.91 14.07
N PRO A 328 -4.34 4.54 14.76
CA PRO A 328 -4.35 4.61 16.21
C PRO A 328 -4.56 3.24 16.86
N ASP A 329 -3.87 3.04 17.98
CA ASP A 329 -4.18 1.99 18.94
C ASP A 329 -5.43 2.42 19.75
N ILE A 330 -6.42 1.54 19.77
CA ILE A 330 -7.72 1.73 20.42
C ILE A 330 -7.98 0.67 21.48
N SER A 331 -6.96 -0.07 21.88
CA SER A 331 -7.08 -1.17 22.86
C SER A 331 -7.63 -0.70 24.22
N SER A 332 -7.48 0.59 24.53
CA SER A 332 -8.06 1.19 25.75
C SER A 332 -9.61 1.10 25.83
N PHE A 333 -10.27 0.88 24.69
CA PHE A 333 -11.73 0.69 24.63
C PHE A 333 -12.16 -0.77 24.80
N PHE A 334 -11.24 -1.72 24.78
CA PHE A 334 -11.58 -3.14 24.94
C PHE A 334 -12.11 -3.43 26.32
N GLY A 335 -13.17 -4.24 26.39
CA GLY A 335 -13.91 -4.55 27.62
C GLY A 335 -14.88 -3.44 28.07
N LYS A 336 -14.87 -2.25 27.44
CA LYS A 336 -15.82 -1.19 27.77
C LYS A 336 -17.18 -1.41 27.09
N THR A 337 -18.22 -0.95 27.75
CA THR A 337 -19.58 -0.90 27.20
C THR A 337 -19.87 0.51 26.72
N LEU A 338 -20.02 0.69 25.41
CA LEU A 338 -20.36 1.95 24.77
C LEU A 338 -21.80 1.87 24.22
N ARG A 339 -22.69 2.73 24.69
CA ARG A 339 -24.14 2.74 24.33
C ARG A 339 -24.79 1.37 24.35
N GLY A 340 -24.45 0.53 25.38
CA GLY A 340 -25.01 -0.81 25.54
C GLY A 340 -24.33 -1.92 24.73
N ARG A 341 -23.30 -1.61 23.94
CA ARG A 341 -22.50 -2.56 23.18
C ARG A 341 -21.12 -2.75 23.80
N VAL A 342 -20.76 -3.99 24.08
CA VAL A 342 -19.41 -4.34 24.58
C VAL A 342 -18.44 -4.34 23.40
N ILE A 343 -17.31 -3.67 23.55
CA ILE A 343 -16.22 -3.63 22.58
C ILE A 343 -15.16 -4.65 22.97
N ASN A 344 -15.07 -5.77 22.26
CA ASN A 344 -14.12 -6.81 22.59
C ASN A 344 -12.80 -6.72 21.79
N ASN A 345 -12.83 -6.11 20.63
CA ASN A 345 -11.70 -6.04 19.69
C ASN A 345 -11.87 -4.86 18.70
N ALA A 346 -10.88 -4.68 17.82
CA ALA A 346 -10.89 -3.61 16.84
C ALA A 346 -12.01 -3.75 15.79
N THR A 347 -12.43 -4.95 15.47
CA THR A 347 -13.55 -5.18 14.55
C THR A 347 -14.86 -4.72 15.17
N ASP A 348 -15.13 -5.05 16.46
CA ASP A 348 -16.31 -4.54 17.19
C ASP A 348 -16.31 -3.01 17.21
N PHE A 349 -15.14 -2.40 17.46
CA PHE A 349 -15.00 -0.94 17.48
C PHE A 349 -15.26 -0.31 16.11
N SER A 350 -14.72 -0.87 15.04
CA SER A 350 -14.97 -0.39 13.66
C SER A 350 -16.44 -0.49 13.27
N LEU A 351 -17.13 -1.57 13.66
CA LEU A 351 -18.57 -1.75 13.43
C LEU A 351 -19.38 -0.79 14.30
N TYR A 352 -18.97 -0.58 15.56
CA TYR A 352 -19.58 0.41 16.43
C TYR A 352 -19.53 1.82 15.81
N LEU A 353 -18.36 2.24 15.33
CA LEU A 353 -18.20 3.54 14.66
C LEU A 353 -19.07 3.66 13.40
N LEU A 354 -19.21 2.58 12.65
CA LEU A 354 -20.08 2.57 11.46
C LEU A 354 -21.54 2.75 11.82
N GLU A 355 -22.03 2.08 12.86
CA GLU A 355 -23.44 2.02 13.24
C GLU A 355 -23.89 3.20 14.09
N GLU A 356 -23.05 3.65 15.05
CA GLU A 356 -23.38 4.70 16.00
C GLU A 356 -22.86 6.09 15.60
N ALA A 357 -21.64 6.14 15.01
CA ALA A 357 -21.07 7.40 14.56
C ALA A 357 -21.31 7.66 13.06
N MET A 358 -21.85 6.69 12.31
CA MET A 358 -21.98 6.76 10.86
C MET A 358 -20.63 7.05 10.15
N VAL A 359 -19.54 6.46 10.68
CA VAL A 359 -18.18 6.63 10.15
C VAL A 359 -17.59 5.27 9.83
N ALA A 360 -17.22 5.05 8.56
CA ALA A 360 -16.62 3.80 8.11
C ALA A 360 -15.08 3.86 8.24
N THR A 361 -14.50 2.96 9.03
CA THR A 361 -13.06 2.75 9.23
C THR A 361 -12.68 1.32 8.85
N VAL A 362 -11.44 0.91 9.01
CA VAL A 362 -11.04 -0.50 8.78
C VAL A 362 -10.37 -1.04 10.04
N THR A 363 -10.81 -2.23 10.47
CA THR A 363 -10.20 -2.94 11.59
C THR A 363 -8.72 -3.21 11.35
N GLY A 364 -7.90 -3.06 12.40
CA GLY A 364 -6.47 -3.33 12.35
C GLY A 364 -6.13 -4.81 12.21
N GLU A 365 -7.03 -5.71 12.63
CA GLU A 365 -6.88 -7.16 12.43
C GLU A 365 -6.58 -7.50 10.96
N ALA A 366 -7.21 -6.79 10.01
CA ALA A 366 -6.99 -6.97 8.59
C ALA A 366 -5.56 -6.60 8.13
N PHE A 367 -4.85 -5.81 8.92
CA PHE A 367 -3.47 -5.39 8.66
C PHE A 367 -2.46 -6.14 9.55
N GLY A 368 -2.91 -7.12 10.33
CA GLY A 368 -2.08 -7.88 11.26
C GLY A 368 -1.84 -7.22 12.61
N ASP A 369 -2.65 -6.23 13.01
CA ASP A 369 -2.59 -5.60 14.34
C ASP A 369 -4.00 -5.46 14.93
N ALA A 370 -4.31 -6.32 15.89
CA ALA A 370 -5.64 -6.41 16.51
C ALA A 370 -5.98 -5.24 17.45
N ASN A 371 -5.00 -4.39 17.82
CA ASN A 371 -5.21 -3.28 18.74
C ASN A 371 -5.59 -1.96 18.03
N CYS A 372 -5.46 -1.91 16.72
CA CYS A 372 -5.55 -0.68 15.96
C CYS A 372 -6.76 -0.64 15.02
N ILE A 373 -7.10 0.57 14.55
CA ILE A 373 -7.99 0.76 13.41
C ILE A 373 -7.35 1.75 12.42
N ARG A 374 -7.70 1.64 11.13
CA ARG A 374 -7.20 2.56 10.11
C ARG A 374 -8.23 3.59 9.70
N PHE A 375 -7.84 4.86 9.71
CA PHE A 375 -8.52 5.96 9.06
C PHE A 375 -7.73 6.43 7.84
N SER A 376 -8.42 6.65 6.72
CA SER A 376 -7.88 7.40 5.59
C SER A 376 -8.24 8.87 5.75
N TYR A 377 -7.26 9.77 5.59
CA TYR A 377 -7.54 11.22 5.52
C TYR A 377 -7.55 11.75 4.08
N ALA A 378 -7.66 10.85 3.10
CA ALA A 378 -7.99 11.21 1.73
C ALA A 378 -9.50 11.48 1.60
N ALA A 379 -9.95 12.54 2.27
CA ALA A 379 -11.33 13.03 2.28
C ALA A 379 -11.32 14.55 2.51
N SER A 380 -12.45 15.22 2.25
CA SER A 380 -12.53 16.67 2.47
C SER A 380 -12.31 17.05 3.93
N GLU A 381 -11.74 18.22 4.20
CA GLU A 381 -11.59 18.71 5.57
C GLU A 381 -12.93 18.75 6.32
N LYS A 382 -14.00 19.13 5.63
CA LYS A 382 -15.36 19.12 6.18
C LYS A 382 -15.76 17.73 6.68
N ASP A 383 -15.53 16.70 5.86
CA ASP A 383 -15.88 15.32 6.22
C ASP A 383 -14.98 14.79 7.34
N LEU A 384 -13.70 15.13 7.35
CA LEU A 384 -12.77 14.74 8.40
C LEU A 384 -13.18 15.32 9.77
N ARG A 385 -13.50 16.62 9.80
CA ARG A 385 -13.97 17.28 11.04
C ARG A 385 -15.27 16.68 11.53
N GLU A 386 -16.22 16.49 10.64
CA GLU A 386 -17.53 15.93 10.98
C GLU A 386 -17.41 14.47 11.43
N ALA A 387 -16.61 13.64 10.76
CA ALA A 387 -16.38 12.27 11.18
C ALA A 387 -15.81 12.18 12.60
N ILE A 388 -14.77 12.96 12.91
CA ILE A 388 -14.14 12.92 14.23
C ILE A 388 -15.07 13.50 15.30
N ARG A 389 -15.86 14.53 14.98
CA ARG A 389 -16.91 15.04 15.88
C ARG A 389 -17.92 13.95 16.23
N ARG A 390 -18.45 13.23 15.23
CA ARG A 390 -19.40 12.11 15.43
C ARG A 390 -18.78 10.99 16.27
N ILE A 391 -17.53 10.65 16.01
CA ILE A 391 -16.80 9.65 16.81
C ILE A 391 -16.73 10.12 18.26
N LYS A 392 -16.30 11.36 18.52
CA LYS A 392 -16.18 11.92 19.87
C LYS A 392 -17.51 11.87 20.63
N GLU A 393 -18.61 12.23 19.97
CA GLU A 393 -19.96 12.18 20.57
C GLU A 393 -20.46 10.76 20.82
N SER A 394 -20.09 9.80 19.96
CA SER A 394 -20.51 8.41 20.15
C SER A 394 -19.80 7.73 21.31
N LEU A 395 -18.64 8.23 21.73
CA LEU A 395 -17.82 7.68 22.81
C LEU A 395 -18.15 8.30 24.19
N GLN A 396 -18.99 9.32 24.25
CA GLN A 396 -19.54 9.92 25.47
C GLN A 396 -20.80 9.17 25.94
#